data_76c56f7d3fbbb2e90d5dc202457f1ea2
#
_entry.id   76c56f7d3fbbb2e90d5dc202457f1ea2
#
_cell.length_a   1.000
_cell.length_b   1.000
_cell.length_c   1.000
_cell.angle_alpha   90.00
_cell.angle_beta   90.00
_cell.angle_gamma   90.00
#
_symmetry.space_group_name_H-M   'P 1'
#
loop_
_entity.id
_entity.type
_entity.pdbx_description
1 polymer ?
#
loop_
_entity_poly.entity_id
_entity_poly.type
_entity_poly.pdbx_seq_one_letter_code
_entity_poly.pdbx_strand_id
1 'polypeptide(L)'
;HAASRYVGSAAGNLMEVGAYGLGGLSRLVTQPNDVKQSGLFHTFNDINMPYCAFLNIMHSDQDAYQWQIGAPMGDANLSKLKARIKTESGWSTEAKIWNQHNTTVDSNGFIKAASPIVKLFAEKIELNDEAAEQSITFEKKDVGNYLIKGSSGFATEGWYIETPKDANGNILFAVIYQQLENKDIEIKTFKKKFDVESASIIADLDNPVDISTGRWIDIRLQEIPKPVPEMPVVTENDPE
;
A
#
# COMPACT_ATOMS: atom_id res chain seq x y z
N HIS A 1 -9.22 -35.68 -38.51
CA HIS A 1 -8.71 -34.39 -39.02
C HIS A 1 -7.85 -33.59 -38.00
N ALA A 2 -7.69 -34.02 -36.75
CA ALA A 2 -6.78 -33.36 -35.81
C ALA A 2 -5.30 -33.65 -36.11
N ALA A 3 -5.01 -34.74 -36.82
CA ALA A 3 -3.63 -35.18 -37.10
C ALA A 3 -2.90 -34.35 -38.18
N SER A 4 -3.56 -33.41 -38.82
CA SER A 4 -2.98 -32.59 -39.93
C SER A 4 -2.83 -31.10 -39.55
N ARG A 5 -3.02 -30.72 -38.31
CA ARG A 5 -2.79 -29.33 -37.87
C ARG A 5 -1.34 -29.12 -37.46
N TYR A 6 -0.73 -28.06 -37.98
CA TYR A 6 0.57 -27.65 -37.59
C TYR A 6 0.56 -27.06 -36.15
N VAL A 7 1.66 -27.21 -35.44
CA VAL A 7 1.85 -26.52 -34.16
C VAL A 7 2.44 -25.13 -34.45
N GLY A 8 1.86 -24.12 -33.83
CA GLY A 8 2.32 -22.73 -33.99
C GLY A 8 1.29 -21.72 -33.54
N SER A 9 1.60 -20.42 -33.71
CA SER A 9 0.76 -19.30 -33.30
C SER A 9 -0.17 -18.76 -34.38
N ALA A 10 -0.10 -19.29 -35.62
CA ALA A 10 -0.96 -18.83 -36.71
C ALA A 10 -2.39 -19.39 -36.57
N ALA A 11 -3.37 -18.67 -37.14
CA ALA A 11 -4.77 -19.10 -37.13
C ALA A 11 -4.90 -20.50 -37.74
N GLY A 12 -5.63 -21.40 -37.05
CA GLY A 12 -5.83 -22.80 -37.47
C GLY A 12 -4.78 -23.79 -36.98
N ASN A 13 -3.68 -23.35 -36.39
CA ASN A 13 -2.68 -24.23 -35.80
C ASN A 13 -3.09 -24.68 -34.37
N LEU A 14 -2.45 -25.73 -33.90
CA LEU A 14 -2.49 -26.13 -32.48
C LEU A 14 -1.44 -25.27 -31.74
N MET A 15 -1.85 -24.69 -30.63
CA MET A 15 -0.91 -23.93 -29.80
C MET A 15 -0.02 -24.89 -29.02
N GLU A 16 1.29 -24.65 -29.03
CA GLU A 16 2.24 -25.42 -28.25
C GLU A 16 2.09 -25.08 -26.76
N VAL A 17 2.26 -26.09 -25.89
CA VAL A 17 2.31 -25.86 -24.43
C VAL A 17 3.46 -24.92 -24.11
N GLY A 18 3.17 -23.86 -23.36
CA GLY A 18 4.14 -22.79 -23.04
C GLY A 18 4.14 -21.62 -24.04
N ALA A 19 3.46 -21.74 -25.20
CA ALA A 19 3.26 -20.59 -26.07
C ALA A 19 2.51 -19.49 -25.32
N TYR A 20 2.99 -18.23 -25.45
CA TYR A 20 2.45 -17.08 -24.72
C TYR A 20 2.52 -17.22 -23.18
N GLY A 21 3.30 -18.16 -22.64
CA GLY A 21 3.35 -18.47 -21.20
C GLY A 21 2.17 -19.31 -20.71
N LEU A 22 1.35 -19.87 -21.61
CA LEU A 22 0.18 -20.68 -21.25
C LEU A 22 0.57 -22.16 -21.17
N GLY A 23 0.17 -22.83 -20.08
CA GLY A 23 0.46 -24.26 -19.82
C GLY A 23 1.91 -24.58 -19.48
N GLY A 24 2.78 -23.57 -19.35
CA GLY A 24 4.19 -23.70 -18.99
C GLY A 24 4.64 -22.50 -18.15
N LEU A 25 5.95 -22.29 -18.07
CA LEU A 25 6.51 -21.11 -17.42
C LEU A 25 6.19 -19.85 -18.23
N SER A 26 5.95 -18.74 -17.53
CA SER A 26 5.86 -17.43 -18.16
C SER A 26 7.17 -17.07 -18.88
N ARG A 27 7.09 -16.25 -19.90
CA ARG A 27 8.25 -15.90 -20.72
C ARG A 27 9.10 -14.84 -20.03
N LEU A 28 10.40 -15.09 -19.94
CA LEU A 28 11.36 -14.09 -19.45
C LEU A 28 11.49 -12.96 -20.45
N VAL A 29 11.42 -11.73 -19.98
CA VAL A 29 11.72 -10.51 -20.74
C VAL A 29 12.65 -9.63 -19.92
N THR A 30 13.51 -8.88 -20.61
CA THR A 30 14.43 -7.95 -19.95
C THR A 30 13.69 -6.69 -19.49
N GLN A 31 12.80 -6.19 -20.33
CA GLN A 31 12.03 -4.97 -20.10
C GLN A 31 10.54 -5.22 -20.39
N PRO A 32 9.62 -4.93 -19.45
CA PRO A 32 8.19 -5.05 -19.72
C PRO A 32 7.70 -4.16 -20.87
N ASN A 33 8.43 -3.07 -21.15
CA ASN A 33 8.10 -2.13 -22.22
C ASN A 33 8.30 -2.71 -23.64
N ASP A 34 9.17 -3.72 -23.77
CA ASP A 34 9.54 -4.30 -25.07
C ASP A 34 8.64 -5.44 -25.49
N VAL A 35 7.65 -5.80 -24.66
CA VAL A 35 6.71 -6.87 -24.97
C VAL A 35 5.79 -6.43 -26.10
N LYS A 36 5.79 -7.20 -27.20
CA LYS A 36 5.01 -6.95 -28.43
C LYS A 36 4.06 -8.10 -28.77
N GLN A 37 3.53 -8.74 -27.74
CA GLN A 37 2.53 -9.81 -27.90
C GLN A 37 1.73 -9.96 -26.61
N SER A 38 0.49 -10.45 -26.74
CA SER A 38 -0.29 -10.84 -25.57
C SER A 38 0.28 -12.11 -24.92
N GLY A 39 0.23 -12.21 -23.60
CA GLY A 39 0.72 -13.39 -22.88
C GLY A 39 1.12 -13.13 -21.45
N LEU A 40 1.69 -14.17 -20.81
CA LEU A 40 2.22 -14.14 -19.46
C LEU A 40 3.74 -14.02 -19.50
N PHE A 41 4.27 -13.06 -18.76
CA PHE A 41 5.69 -12.70 -18.76
C PHE A 41 6.22 -12.56 -17.35
N HIS A 42 7.54 -12.61 -17.21
CA HIS A 42 8.22 -12.25 -15.97
C HIS A 42 9.55 -11.54 -16.26
N THR A 43 10.02 -10.79 -15.24
CA THR A 43 11.32 -10.13 -15.23
C THR A 43 12.13 -10.57 -14.01
N PHE A 44 13.47 -10.55 -14.11
CA PHE A 44 14.33 -10.75 -12.95
C PHE A 44 14.99 -9.46 -12.48
N ASN A 45 15.47 -8.64 -13.39
CA ASN A 45 16.34 -7.50 -13.08
C ASN A 45 15.83 -6.18 -13.66
N ASP A 46 14.53 -6.05 -13.93
CA ASP A 46 14.00 -4.77 -14.37
C ASP A 46 14.06 -3.76 -13.22
N ILE A 47 14.57 -2.56 -13.50
CA ILE A 47 14.76 -1.50 -12.49
C ILE A 47 13.44 -1.00 -11.90
N ASN A 48 12.36 -1.04 -12.67
CA ASN A 48 11.04 -0.58 -12.23
C ASN A 48 10.17 -1.71 -11.71
N MET A 49 10.43 -2.95 -12.15
CA MET A 49 9.64 -4.14 -11.81
C MET A 49 10.55 -5.36 -11.59
N PRO A 50 11.44 -5.35 -10.56
CA PRO A 50 12.33 -6.48 -10.28
C PRO A 50 11.50 -7.70 -9.84
N TYR A 51 11.86 -8.88 -10.35
CA TYR A 51 11.19 -10.15 -10.05
C TYR A 51 9.67 -10.09 -10.21
N CYS A 52 9.18 -9.43 -11.25
CA CYS A 52 7.76 -9.25 -11.49
C CYS A 52 7.19 -10.33 -12.43
N ALA A 53 6.00 -10.82 -12.14
CA ALA A 53 5.16 -11.56 -13.08
C ALA A 53 4.00 -10.67 -13.53
N PHE A 54 3.71 -10.67 -14.82
CA PHE A 54 2.67 -9.82 -15.38
C PHE A 54 1.98 -10.42 -16.60
N LEU A 55 0.74 -10.01 -16.81
CA LEU A 55 -0.03 -10.24 -18.02
C LEU A 55 0.09 -9.00 -18.92
N ASN A 56 0.40 -9.21 -20.20
CA ASN A 56 0.34 -8.18 -21.23
C ASN A 56 -0.78 -8.51 -22.21
N ILE A 57 -1.64 -7.55 -22.51
CA ILE A 57 -2.68 -7.68 -23.54
C ILE A 57 -2.49 -6.57 -24.56
N MET A 58 -2.35 -6.97 -25.82
CA MET A 58 -2.33 -6.06 -26.97
C MET A 58 -3.72 -5.96 -27.57
N HIS A 59 -4.13 -4.74 -27.87
CA HIS A 59 -5.40 -4.48 -28.53
C HIS A 59 -5.38 -4.87 -30.02
N SER A 60 -4.22 -4.67 -30.67
CA SER A 60 -4.03 -4.95 -32.11
C SER A 60 -2.58 -5.34 -32.39
N ASP A 61 -2.25 -5.59 -33.62
CA ASP A 61 -0.90 -5.80 -34.14
C ASP A 61 -0.01 -4.54 -34.10
N GLN A 62 -0.62 -3.37 -33.85
CA GLN A 62 0.08 -2.12 -33.64
C GLN A 62 0.59 -2.03 -32.19
N ASP A 63 1.87 -1.73 -32.04
CA ASP A 63 2.55 -1.59 -30.74
C ASP A 63 2.01 -0.42 -29.88
N ALA A 64 1.03 0.33 -30.40
CA ALA A 64 0.53 1.55 -29.77
C ALA A 64 -0.46 1.31 -28.60
N TYR A 65 -1.20 0.21 -28.60
CA TYR A 65 -2.27 0.00 -27.62
C TYR A 65 -2.11 -1.33 -26.89
N GLN A 66 -1.70 -1.23 -25.63
CA GLN A 66 -1.48 -2.39 -24.76
C GLN A 66 -1.91 -2.04 -23.34
N TRP A 67 -2.20 -3.04 -22.53
CA TRP A 67 -2.22 -2.87 -21.09
C TRP A 67 -1.50 -4.02 -20.40
N GLN A 68 -0.95 -3.71 -19.22
CA GLN A 68 -0.24 -4.64 -18.37
C GLN A 68 -0.80 -4.61 -16.97
N ILE A 69 -0.88 -5.78 -16.34
CA ILE A 69 -1.18 -5.95 -14.93
C ILE A 69 -0.19 -6.94 -14.34
N GLY A 70 0.41 -6.61 -13.20
CA GLY A 70 1.40 -7.47 -12.56
C GLY A 70 1.80 -7.04 -11.18
N ALA A 71 2.56 -7.91 -10.52
CA ALA A 71 3.09 -7.67 -9.19
C ALA A 71 4.51 -8.23 -9.06
N PRO A 72 5.37 -7.63 -8.20
CA PRO A 72 6.64 -8.21 -7.80
C PRO A 72 6.41 -9.56 -7.11
N MET A 73 7.18 -10.58 -7.48
CA MET A 73 7.06 -11.93 -6.91
C MET A 73 7.57 -12.04 -5.47
N GLY A 74 8.32 -11.05 -4.99
CA GLY A 74 8.73 -10.93 -3.59
C GLY A 74 7.69 -10.26 -2.68
N ASP A 75 6.55 -9.83 -3.23
CA ASP A 75 5.45 -9.25 -2.47
C ASP A 75 4.38 -10.30 -2.17
N ALA A 76 4.55 -10.99 -1.04
CA ALA A 76 3.67 -12.09 -0.62
C ALA A 76 2.18 -11.71 -0.54
N ASN A 77 1.89 -10.42 -0.40
CA ASN A 77 0.54 -9.93 -0.11
C ASN A 77 -0.13 -9.22 -1.29
N LEU A 78 0.50 -9.17 -2.48
CA LEU A 78 0.00 -8.39 -3.62
C LEU A 78 -0.23 -6.90 -3.31
N SER A 79 0.41 -6.35 -2.27
CA SER A 79 0.27 -4.94 -1.89
C SER A 79 0.76 -4.00 -2.99
N LYS A 80 1.65 -4.50 -3.85
CA LYS A 80 2.25 -3.77 -4.99
C LYS A 80 1.64 -4.15 -6.34
N LEU A 81 0.44 -4.74 -6.36
CA LEU A 81 -0.27 -5.02 -7.62
C LEU A 81 -0.57 -3.72 -8.35
N LYS A 82 -0.17 -3.64 -9.60
CA LYS A 82 -0.28 -2.45 -10.45
C LYS A 82 -0.80 -2.79 -11.83
N ALA A 83 -1.38 -1.78 -12.48
CA ALA A 83 -1.72 -1.83 -13.90
C ALA A 83 -1.26 -0.56 -14.62
N ARG A 84 -1.02 -0.64 -15.92
CA ARG A 84 -0.73 0.49 -16.79
C ARG A 84 -1.22 0.23 -18.21
N ILE A 85 -1.37 1.31 -18.95
CA ILE A 85 -1.79 1.27 -20.34
C ILE A 85 -0.76 1.97 -21.23
N LYS A 86 -0.57 1.46 -22.42
CA LYS A 86 0.17 2.11 -23.50
C LYS A 86 -0.80 2.68 -24.51
N THR A 87 -0.55 3.88 -24.97
CA THR A 87 -1.24 4.57 -26.05
C THR A 87 -0.22 5.09 -27.07
N GLU A 88 -0.66 5.77 -28.10
CA GLU A 88 0.24 6.45 -29.06
C GLU A 88 1.22 7.42 -28.37
N SER A 89 0.81 8.01 -27.23
CA SER A 89 1.64 8.92 -26.43
C SER A 89 2.67 8.19 -25.53
N GLY A 90 2.70 6.86 -25.55
CA GLY A 90 3.58 6.04 -24.72
C GLY A 90 2.86 5.37 -23.53
N TRP A 91 3.65 4.85 -22.58
CA TRP A 91 3.12 4.22 -21.38
C TRP A 91 2.60 5.26 -20.39
N SER A 92 1.43 5.01 -19.82
CA SER A 92 0.92 5.77 -18.67
C SER A 92 1.79 5.56 -17.43
N THR A 93 1.63 6.43 -16.45
CA THR A 93 2.05 6.13 -15.08
C THR A 93 1.33 4.87 -14.57
N GLU A 94 1.98 4.13 -13.70
CA GLU A 94 1.41 2.94 -13.09
C GLU A 94 0.28 3.30 -12.12
N ALA A 95 -0.86 2.65 -12.28
CA ALA A 95 -1.97 2.74 -11.35
C ALA A 95 -1.89 1.61 -10.31
N LYS A 96 -1.90 1.95 -9.03
CA LYS A 96 -1.97 0.99 -7.93
C LYS A 96 -3.36 0.38 -7.89
N ILE A 97 -3.46 -0.94 -7.82
CA ILE A 97 -4.74 -1.64 -7.63
C ILE A 97 -4.98 -1.79 -6.14
N TRP A 98 -6.03 -1.15 -5.65
CA TRP A 98 -6.43 -1.19 -4.25
C TRP A 98 -6.95 -2.57 -3.87
N ASN A 99 -6.45 -3.12 -2.77
CA ASN A 99 -6.87 -4.41 -2.21
C ASN A 99 -6.68 -4.41 -0.68
N GLN A 100 -7.09 -5.49 -0.02
CA GLN A 100 -7.04 -5.60 1.45
C GLN A 100 -5.62 -5.46 2.06
N HIS A 101 -4.56 -5.63 1.27
CA HIS A 101 -3.17 -5.53 1.74
C HIS A 101 -2.57 -4.14 1.54
N ASN A 102 -3.23 -3.27 0.78
CA ASN A 102 -2.77 -1.90 0.56
C ASN A 102 -3.86 -0.86 0.86
N THR A 103 -4.91 -1.28 1.55
CA THR A 103 -5.95 -0.44 2.13
C THR A 103 -6.19 -0.81 3.58
N THR A 104 -6.70 0.11 4.35
CA THR A 104 -7.16 -0.12 5.72
C THR A 104 -8.58 0.40 5.89
N VAL A 105 -9.29 -0.15 6.87
CA VAL A 105 -10.61 0.36 7.28
C VAL A 105 -10.42 1.12 8.57
N ASP A 106 -10.84 2.38 8.60
CA ASP A 106 -10.73 3.21 9.80
C ASP A 106 -11.80 2.86 10.86
N SER A 107 -11.72 3.52 12.02
CA SER A 107 -12.66 3.31 13.14
C SER A 107 -14.12 3.65 12.80
N ASN A 108 -14.37 4.33 11.69
CA ASN A 108 -15.71 4.71 11.21
C ASN A 108 -16.20 3.84 10.03
N GLY A 109 -15.37 2.87 9.58
CA GLY A 109 -15.72 1.95 8.50
C GLY A 109 -15.34 2.42 7.09
N PHE A 110 -14.61 3.52 6.94
CA PHE A 110 -14.16 3.99 5.63
C PHE A 110 -12.86 3.30 5.19
N ILE A 111 -12.79 2.97 3.90
CA ILE A 111 -11.57 2.42 3.29
C ILE A 111 -10.62 3.58 2.97
N LYS A 112 -9.40 3.49 3.48
CA LYS A 112 -8.32 4.46 3.27
C LYS A 112 -7.10 3.78 2.67
N ALA A 113 -6.26 4.55 1.97
CA ALA A 113 -4.95 4.07 1.52
C ALA A 113 -4.15 3.52 2.69
N ALA A 114 -3.49 2.40 2.50
CA ALA A 114 -2.50 1.95 3.46
C ALA A 114 -1.32 2.93 3.41
N SER A 115 -1.13 3.59 4.53
CA SER A 115 0.08 4.29 4.94
C SER A 115 0.48 3.62 6.24
N PRO A 116 1.63 3.87 6.82
CA PRO A 116 1.93 3.34 8.14
C PRO A 116 0.86 3.79 9.15
N ILE A 117 0.03 2.84 9.59
CA ILE A 117 -1.10 3.11 10.50
C ILE A 117 -0.96 2.28 11.75
N VAL A 118 -1.09 2.96 12.88
CA VAL A 118 -1.20 2.36 14.21
C VAL A 118 -2.65 2.47 14.67
N LYS A 119 -3.28 1.35 14.97
CA LYS A 119 -4.55 1.30 15.71
C LYS A 119 -4.24 1.25 17.19
N LEU A 120 -4.54 2.32 17.90
CA LEU A 120 -4.31 2.45 19.34
C LEU A 120 -5.59 2.04 20.11
N PHE A 121 -5.53 0.95 20.84
CA PHE A 121 -6.54 0.49 21.79
C PHE A 121 -6.13 0.85 23.23
N ALA A 122 -7.02 0.60 24.19
CA ALA A 122 -6.73 0.87 25.60
C ALA A 122 -5.50 0.09 26.15
N GLU A 123 -5.30 -1.16 25.69
CA GLU A 123 -4.28 -2.06 26.26
C GLU A 123 -3.29 -2.60 25.22
N LYS A 124 -3.41 -2.21 23.98
CA LYS A 124 -2.55 -2.69 22.88
C LYS A 124 -2.52 -1.74 21.71
N ILE A 125 -1.60 -1.99 20.80
CA ILE A 125 -1.63 -1.44 19.44
C ILE A 125 -1.75 -2.57 18.43
N GLU A 126 -2.28 -2.26 17.25
CA GLU A 126 -2.20 -3.10 16.05
C GLU A 126 -1.57 -2.27 14.94
N LEU A 127 -0.61 -2.87 14.24
CA LEU A 127 0.13 -2.24 13.16
C LEU A 127 -0.33 -2.85 11.83
N ASN A 128 -0.48 -2.02 10.81
CA ASN A 128 -0.55 -2.56 9.44
C ASN A 128 0.87 -2.89 8.93
N ASP A 129 0.96 -3.51 7.75
CA ASP A 129 2.24 -3.99 7.19
C ASP A 129 3.27 -2.86 7.05
N GLU A 130 2.84 -1.66 6.65
CA GLU A 130 3.73 -0.51 6.51
C GLU A 130 4.22 0.03 7.87
N ALA A 131 3.37 0.03 8.89
CA ALA A 131 3.77 0.43 10.24
C ALA A 131 4.65 -0.62 10.91
N ALA A 132 4.46 -1.91 10.60
CA ALA A 132 5.28 -3.00 11.12
C ALA A 132 6.73 -2.98 10.58
N GLU A 133 6.99 -2.25 9.48
CA GLU A 133 8.35 -1.99 9.00
C GLU A 133 9.13 -1.05 9.96
N GLN A 134 8.43 -0.34 10.87
CA GLN A 134 9.01 0.52 11.90
C GLN A 134 9.13 -0.24 13.24
N SER A 135 10.09 0.14 14.07
CA SER A 135 10.31 -0.48 15.39
C SER A 135 9.34 0.08 16.45
N ILE A 136 8.04 0.07 16.16
CA ILE A 136 7.03 0.70 17.01
C ILE A 136 6.77 -0.14 18.25
N THR A 137 6.77 0.51 19.40
CA THR A 137 6.38 -0.06 20.69
C THR A 137 5.34 0.80 21.38
N PHE A 138 4.57 0.18 22.28
CA PHE A 138 3.45 0.79 23.00
C PHE A 138 3.69 0.74 24.50
N GLU A 139 3.36 1.83 25.18
CA GLU A 139 3.35 1.92 26.64
C GLU A 139 2.09 2.64 27.12
N LYS A 140 1.30 1.98 27.95
CA LYS A 140 0.23 2.63 28.71
C LYS A 140 0.83 3.19 29.98
N LYS A 141 0.90 4.52 30.10
CA LYS A 141 1.48 5.19 31.28
C LYS A 141 0.50 5.30 32.43
N ASP A 142 -0.79 5.53 32.14
CA ASP A 142 -1.85 5.68 33.11
C ASP A 142 -3.22 5.56 32.40
N VAL A 143 -4.33 5.71 33.15
CA VAL A 143 -5.68 5.81 32.60
C VAL A 143 -5.72 6.94 31.57
N GLY A 144 -6.09 6.59 30.34
CA GLY A 144 -6.17 7.54 29.26
C GLY A 144 -4.84 8.18 28.85
N ASN A 145 -3.69 7.59 29.22
CA ASN A 145 -2.38 8.12 28.85
C ASN A 145 -1.50 7.05 28.20
N TYR A 146 -1.20 7.27 26.93
CA TYR A 146 -0.55 6.31 26.06
C TYR A 146 0.67 6.92 25.37
N LEU A 147 1.74 6.12 25.19
CA LEU A 147 2.93 6.50 24.46
C LEU A 147 3.25 5.47 23.38
N ILE A 148 3.41 5.96 22.16
CA ILE A 148 3.88 5.20 21.00
C ILE A 148 5.31 5.63 20.75
N LYS A 149 6.26 4.67 20.82
CA LYS A 149 7.69 4.90 20.68
C LYS A 149 8.20 4.31 19.38
N GLY A 150 9.30 4.86 18.85
CA GLY A 150 9.99 4.33 17.68
C GLY A 150 9.27 4.61 16.36
N SER A 151 8.31 5.54 16.36
CA SER A 151 7.59 5.95 15.17
C SER A 151 8.39 6.95 14.32
N SER A 152 8.03 7.10 13.06
CA SER A 152 8.52 8.15 12.17
C SER A 152 7.88 9.52 12.42
N GLY A 153 6.97 9.61 13.40
CA GLY A 153 6.14 10.77 13.67
C GLY A 153 4.83 10.76 12.89
N PHE A 154 3.98 11.75 13.13
CA PHE A 154 2.73 11.90 12.38
C PHE A 154 2.96 12.15 10.89
N ALA A 155 2.04 11.68 10.07
CA ALA A 155 2.00 12.06 8.66
C ALA A 155 1.88 13.57 8.51
N THR A 156 2.64 14.14 7.58
CA THR A 156 2.69 15.59 7.33
C THR A 156 1.67 16.06 6.30
N GLU A 157 1.10 15.13 5.53
CA GLU A 157 0.09 15.42 4.51
C GLU A 157 -1.18 14.62 4.76
N GLY A 158 -2.32 15.25 4.53
CA GLY A 158 -3.63 14.64 4.72
C GLY A 158 -4.00 14.45 6.20
N TRP A 159 -4.72 13.38 6.50
CA TRP A 159 -5.09 13.05 7.87
C TRP A 159 -3.93 12.35 8.61
N TYR A 160 -3.83 12.54 9.91
CA TYR A 160 -2.80 11.90 10.75
C TYR A 160 -3.36 11.29 12.05
N ILE A 161 -4.58 11.67 12.45
CA ILE A 161 -5.29 11.06 13.57
C ILE A 161 -6.79 10.99 13.26
N GLU A 162 -7.41 9.87 13.56
CA GLU A 162 -8.87 9.67 13.44
C GLU A 162 -9.39 9.07 14.74
N THR A 163 -10.40 9.73 15.31
CA THR A 163 -11.00 9.33 16.59
C THR A 163 -12.30 8.58 16.36
N PRO A 164 -12.63 7.56 17.19
CA PRO A 164 -13.85 6.79 17.02
C PRO A 164 -15.10 7.63 17.31
N LYS A 165 -16.15 7.39 16.52
CA LYS A 165 -17.45 8.06 16.60
C LYS A 165 -18.55 7.04 16.88
N ASP A 166 -19.67 7.52 17.40
CA ASP A 166 -20.91 6.75 17.48
C ASP A 166 -21.66 6.76 16.14
N ALA A 167 -22.79 6.07 16.06
CA ALA A 167 -23.62 5.99 14.86
C ALA A 167 -24.18 7.35 14.40
N ASN A 168 -24.19 8.35 15.27
CA ASN A 168 -24.67 9.70 14.99
C ASN A 168 -23.52 10.66 14.63
N GLY A 169 -22.28 10.14 14.56
CA GLY A 169 -21.10 10.95 14.25
C GLY A 169 -20.49 11.70 15.44
N ASN A 170 -20.97 11.45 16.67
CA ASN A 170 -20.39 12.08 17.86
C ASN A 170 -19.08 11.40 18.24
N ILE A 171 -18.03 12.17 18.46
CA ILE A 171 -16.76 11.68 19.01
C ILE A 171 -17.01 11.09 20.39
N LEU A 172 -16.51 9.87 20.65
CA LEU A 172 -16.80 9.14 21.90
C LEU A 172 -16.12 9.75 23.12
N PHE A 173 -14.89 10.24 22.99
CA PHE A 173 -14.07 10.85 24.03
C PHE A 173 -13.15 11.93 23.42
N ALA A 174 -12.73 12.89 24.23
CA ALA A 174 -11.78 13.90 23.77
C ALA A 174 -10.37 13.32 23.71
N VAL A 175 -9.61 13.69 22.68
CA VAL A 175 -8.23 13.24 22.46
C VAL A 175 -7.32 14.46 22.39
N ILE A 176 -6.25 14.44 23.20
CA ILE A 176 -5.14 15.37 23.13
C ILE A 176 -3.92 14.56 22.70
N TYR A 177 -3.16 15.06 21.75
CA TYR A 177 -1.99 14.39 21.21
C TYR A 177 -0.83 15.34 21.06
N GLN A 178 0.37 14.80 21.19
CA GLN A 178 1.62 15.54 21.02
C GLN A 178 2.68 14.64 20.41
N GLN A 179 3.37 15.15 19.39
CA GLN A 179 4.61 14.54 18.91
C GLN A 179 5.79 15.12 19.69
N LEU A 180 6.61 14.25 20.26
CA LEU A 180 7.83 14.61 20.97
C LEU A 180 8.99 14.87 19.99
N GLU A 181 10.08 15.46 20.45
CA GLU A 181 11.26 15.77 19.62
C GLU A 181 11.89 14.51 18.98
N ASN A 182 11.85 13.39 19.71
CA ASN A 182 12.30 12.08 19.21
C ASN A 182 11.28 11.36 18.30
N LYS A 183 10.22 12.04 17.88
CA LYS A 183 9.10 11.53 17.08
C LYS A 183 8.19 10.51 17.78
N ASP A 184 8.40 10.23 19.06
CA ASP A 184 7.41 9.48 19.83
C ASP A 184 6.10 10.26 19.92
N ILE A 185 4.98 9.55 20.03
CA ILE A 185 3.65 10.16 20.02
C ILE A 185 2.98 9.88 21.36
N GLU A 186 2.71 10.94 22.11
CA GLU A 186 1.90 10.87 23.32
C GLU A 186 0.43 11.16 23.00
N ILE A 187 -0.47 10.32 23.52
CA ILE A 187 -1.92 10.47 23.34
C ILE A 187 -2.60 10.39 24.69
N LYS A 188 -3.44 11.39 24.95
CA LYS A 188 -4.26 11.45 26.17
C LYS A 188 -5.73 11.52 25.83
N THR A 189 -6.54 10.74 26.53
CA THR A 189 -7.99 10.65 26.33
C THR A 189 -8.75 11.03 27.59
N PHE A 190 -9.80 11.82 27.40
CA PHE A 190 -10.58 12.43 28.48
C PHE A 190 -12.09 12.32 28.22
N LYS A 191 -12.88 12.44 29.29
CA LYS A 191 -14.28 12.77 29.13
C LYS A 191 -14.44 14.12 28.43
N LYS A 192 -15.62 14.36 27.88
CA LYS A 192 -15.97 15.63 27.26
C LYS A 192 -16.82 16.44 28.21
N LYS A 193 -16.63 17.77 28.23
CA LYS A 193 -17.52 18.71 28.92
C LYS A 193 -17.90 19.86 28.00
N PHE A 194 -19.05 20.43 28.25
CA PHE A 194 -19.47 21.64 27.57
C PHE A 194 -18.83 22.86 28.24
N ASP A 195 -18.11 23.64 27.47
CA ASP A 195 -17.54 24.91 27.91
C ASP A 195 -18.47 26.04 27.49
N VAL A 196 -18.97 26.76 28.51
CA VAL A 196 -19.96 27.85 28.31
C VAL A 196 -19.31 29.10 27.65
N GLU A 197 -18.04 29.36 27.95
CA GLU A 197 -17.34 30.52 27.44
C GLU A 197 -17.08 30.41 25.94
N SER A 198 -16.59 29.26 25.48
CA SER A 198 -16.33 29.00 24.05
C SER A 198 -17.54 28.42 23.32
N ALA A 199 -18.64 28.11 24.01
CA ALA A 199 -19.83 27.44 23.49
C ALA A 199 -19.51 26.13 22.74
N SER A 200 -18.50 25.37 23.21
CA SER A 200 -18.00 24.18 22.55
C SER A 200 -17.81 23.00 23.50
N ILE A 201 -17.68 21.79 22.93
CA ILE A 201 -17.35 20.58 23.65
C ILE A 201 -15.84 20.48 23.71
N ILE A 202 -15.27 20.46 24.92
CA ILE A 202 -13.83 20.40 25.17
C ILE A 202 -13.46 19.15 25.98
N ALA A 203 -12.16 18.89 26.08
CA ALA A 203 -11.62 17.86 26.96
C ALA A 203 -11.79 18.26 28.43
N ASP A 204 -12.30 17.33 29.23
CA ASP A 204 -12.36 17.47 30.68
C ASP A 204 -11.08 16.90 31.30
N LEU A 205 -10.08 17.76 31.49
CA LEU A 205 -8.73 17.36 31.89
C LEU A 205 -8.68 16.71 33.28
N ASP A 206 -9.68 16.94 34.12
CA ASP A 206 -9.78 16.34 35.45
C ASP A 206 -10.35 14.90 35.40
N ASN A 207 -10.85 14.48 34.25
CA ASN A 207 -11.50 13.19 34.06
C ASN A 207 -10.88 12.40 32.90
N PRO A 208 -9.64 11.86 33.05
CA PRO A 208 -9.07 10.95 32.07
C PRO A 208 -9.91 9.67 31.98
N VAL A 209 -9.99 9.10 30.79
CA VAL A 209 -10.71 7.85 30.50
C VAL A 209 -9.95 7.02 29.49
N ASP A 210 -9.99 5.70 29.64
CA ASP A 210 -9.43 4.82 28.64
C ASP A 210 -10.26 4.80 27.34
N ILE A 211 -9.62 4.43 26.24
CA ILE A 211 -10.28 4.15 24.97
C ILE A 211 -11.34 3.06 25.21
N SER A 212 -12.55 3.30 24.77
CA SER A 212 -13.68 2.38 24.98
C SER A 212 -13.41 0.99 24.38
N THR A 213 -13.85 -0.06 25.07
CA THR A 213 -13.68 -1.45 24.60
C THR A 213 -14.21 -1.63 23.18
N GLY A 214 -13.42 -2.30 22.33
CA GLY A 214 -13.75 -2.54 20.92
C GLY A 214 -13.65 -1.30 20.03
N ARG A 215 -13.07 -0.20 20.53
CA ARG A 215 -12.78 1.01 19.77
C ARG A 215 -11.29 1.30 19.78
N TRP A 216 -10.83 2.06 18.80
CA TRP A 216 -9.44 2.46 18.66
C TRP A 216 -9.31 3.87 18.06
N ILE A 217 -8.15 4.46 18.22
CA ILE A 217 -7.73 5.68 17.53
C ILE A 217 -6.81 5.24 16.40
N ASP A 218 -7.09 5.66 15.17
CA ASP A 218 -6.17 5.47 14.06
C ASP A 218 -5.15 6.60 14.03
N ILE A 219 -3.87 6.25 13.96
CA ILE A 219 -2.74 7.17 13.89
C ILE A 219 -1.97 6.86 12.62
N ARG A 220 -1.95 7.80 11.70
CA ARG A 220 -1.17 7.70 10.48
C ARG A 220 0.20 8.33 10.69
N LEU A 221 1.22 7.53 10.44
CA LEU A 221 2.61 7.92 10.59
C LEU A 221 3.18 8.41 9.25
N GLN A 222 4.29 9.13 9.34
CA GLN A 222 5.08 9.52 8.19
C GLN A 222 5.66 8.26 7.52
N GLU A 223 5.57 8.20 6.20
CA GLU A 223 6.21 7.14 5.41
C GLU A 223 7.73 7.28 5.50
N ILE A 224 8.43 6.15 5.71
CA ILE A 224 9.88 6.12 5.61
C ILE A 224 10.24 6.00 4.12
N PRO A 225 11.02 6.93 3.56
CA PRO A 225 11.46 6.81 2.19
C PRO A 225 12.21 5.50 1.99
N LYS A 226 11.71 4.64 1.10
CA LYS A 226 12.45 3.44 0.71
C LYS A 226 13.67 3.88 -0.09
N PRO A 227 14.86 3.31 0.15
CA PRO A 227 16.04 3.64 -0.64
C PRO A 227 15.72 3.39 -2.11
N VAL A 228 15.96 4.40 -2.94
CA VAL A 228 15.91 4.22 -4.41
C VAL A 228 16.99 3.20 -4.72
N PRO A 229 16.70 2.09 -5.41
CA PRO A 229 17.71 1.15 -5.84
C PRO A 229 18.80 1.92 -6.62
N GLU A 230 20.06 1.83 -6.17
CA GLU A 230 21.17 2.41 -6.91
C GLU A 230 21.18 1.81 -8.31
N MET A 231 21.13 2.67 -9.32
CA MET A 231 21.26 2.21 -10.70
C MET A 231 22.64 1.54 -10.84
N PRO A 232 22.71 0.30 -11.34
CA PRO A 232 23.99 -0.27 -11.70
C PRO A 232 24.64 0.67 -12.73
N VAL A 233 25.82 1.18 -12.39
CA VAL A 233 26.64 1.94 -13.33
C VAL A 233 26.95 1.01 -14.49
N VAL A 234 26.31 1.23 -15.63
CA VAL A 234 26.67 0.56 -16.87
C VAL A 234 28.06 1.11 -17.24
N THR A 235 29.11 0.37 -16.91
CA THR A 235 30.41 0.61 -17.52
C THR A 235 30.29 0.17 -18.98
N GLU A 236 30.20 1.14 -19.88
CA GLU A 236 30.47 0.91 -21.31
C GLU A 236 31.88 0.35 -21.43
N ASN A 237 31.99 -0.96 -21.53
CA ASN A 237 33.15 -1.60 -22.13
C ASN A 237 32.78 -1.85 -23.59
N ASP A 238 33.10 -0.92 -24.46
CA ASP A 238 33.24 -1.17 -25.88
C ASP A 238 34.43 -2.12 -26.09
N PRO A 239 34.23 -3.26 -26.72
CA PRO A 239 35.35 -3.97 -27.34
C PRO A 239 35.55 -3.40 -28.75
N GLU A 240 36.75 -2.95 -29.04
CA GLU A 240 37.28 -2.72 -30.41
C GLU A 240 37.16 -3.97 -31.29
#